data_3d76c1eee7eaa451d4d92879e245a3b0
#
_entry.id   3d76c1eee7eaa451d4d92879e245a3b0
#
_cell.length_a   1.000
_cell.length_b   1.000
_cell.length_c   1.000
_cell.angle_alpha   90.00
_cell.angle_beta   90.00
_cell.angle_gamma   90.00
#
_symmetry.space_group_name_H-M   'P 1'
#
loop_
_entity.id
_entity.type
_entity.pdbx_description
1 polymer ?
#
loop_
_entity_poly.entity_id
_entity_poly.type
_entity_poly.pdbx_seq_one_letter_code
_entity_poly.pdbx_strand_id
1 'polypeptide(L)'
;MLFDVDGTLFLTHDEVYVEAAGSAMEEVYGTYADGPDVPGDTATAHVRRALQAAGFEDAEIAAGLRDWCNSFSDRYVRLLAESDTSHWQLAPHAAEAVGAVERRALLTGNPPPVAHARMERLGLGALFPPGQGAFGCERESRIELFELARERAGDWPAETTVAVGDTPLDISSAHDAGCRCVGVATGTYSEADLSHADAVIADLGGLAAALTALTP
;
A
#
# COMPACT_ATOMS: atom_id res chain seq x y z
N MET A 1 -5.57 5.52 12.44
CA MET A 1 -5.00 6.03 11.16
C MET A 1 -4.64 4.87 10.27
N LEU A 2 -4.74 5.06 8.96
CA LEU A 2 -4.37 4.07 7.95
C LEU A 2 -3.16 4.60 7.19
N PHE A 3 -2.07 3.84 7.16
CA PHE A 3 -0.83 4.23 6.49
C PHE A 3 -0.62 3.40 5.23
N ASP A 4 -0.37 4.07 4.12
CA ASP A 4 0.17 3.41 2.94
C ASP A 4 1.66 3.07 3.15
N VAL A 5 2.23 2.25 2.26
CA VAL A 5 3.60 1.75 2.37
C VAL A 5 4.51 2.38 1.34
N ASP A 6 4.27 2.15 0.06
CA ASP A 6 5.19 2.56 -1.01
C ASP A 6 5.07 4.07 -1.26
N GLY A 7 6.20 4.78 -1.24
CA GLY A 7 6.22 6.24 -1.34
C GLY A 7 5.86 6.97 -0.04
N THR A 8 5.21 6.30 0.92
CA THR A 8 4.76 6.87 2.19
C THR A 8 5.65 6.47 3.36
N LEU A 9 5.85 5.18 3.59
CA LEU A 9 6.75 4.65 4.63
C LEU A 9 8.05 4.11 4.05
N PHE A 10 8.02 3.57 2.85
CA PHE A 10 9.11 2.92 2.14
C PHE A 10 9.39 3.64 0.82
N LEU A 11 10.64 4.12 0.63
CA LEU A 11 11.01 5.00 -0.49
C LEU A 11 11.91 4.33 -1.56
N THR A 12 12.34 3.11 -1.33
CA THR A 12 13.25 2.44 -2.26
C THR A 12 12.48 1.62 -3.28
N HIS A 13 12.93 1.64 -4.54
CA HIS A 13 12.46 0.69 -5.54
C HIS A 13 12.86 -0.73 -5.12
N ASP A 14 11.89 -1.65 -5.10
CA ASP A 14 12.06 -3.02 -4.61
C ASP A 14 12.17 -4.01 -5.77
N GLU A 15 13.41 -4.32 -6.17
CA GLU A 15 13.67 -5.28 -7.25
C GLU A 15 13.17 -6.69 -6.89
N VAL A 16 13.17 -7.06 -5.61
CA VAL A 16 12.64 -8.36 -5.15
C VAL A 16 11.14 -8.46 -5.41
N TYR A 17 10.43 -7.35 -5.24
CA TYR A 17 8.99 -7.27 -5.56
C TYR A 17 8.75 -7.55 -7.05
N VAL A 18 9.49 -6.86 -7.90
CA VAL A 18 9.34 -6.98 -9.37
C VAL A 18 9.63 -8.42 -9.82
N GLU A 19 10.74 -9.01 -9.34
CA GLU A 19 11.11 -10.39 -9.65
C GLU A 19 10.05 -11.40 -9.17
N ALA A 20 9.61 -11.27 -7.93
CA ALA A 20 8.65 -12.20 -7.35
C ALA A 20 7.27 -12.13 -8.03
N ALA A 21 6.78 -10.91 -8.31
CA ALA A 21 5.49 -10.69 -8.96
C ALA A 21 5.49 -11.19 -10.41
N GLY A 22 6.56 -10.90 -11.15
CA GLY A 22 6.73 -11.34 -12.53
C GLY A 22 6.84 -12.87 -12.64
N SER A 23 7.68 -13.49 -11.82
CA SER A 23 7.82 -14.95 -11.79
C SER A 23 6.51 -15.66 -11.39
N ALA A 24 5.71 -15.06 -10.49
CA ALA A 24 4.41 -15.59 -10.15
C ALA A 24 3.41 -15.48 -11.32
N MET A 25 3.51 -14.39 -12.10
CA MET A 25 2.67 -14.22 -13.30
C MET A 25 3.01 -15.28 -14.36
N GLU A 26 4.29 -15.56 -14.60
CA GLU A 26 4.73 -16.62 -15.51
C GLU A 26 4.26 -18.00 -15.04
N GLU A 27 4.33 -18.28 -13.74
CA GLU A 27 3.88 -19.58 -13.19
C GLU A 27 2.39 -19.79 -13.38
N VAL A 28 1.56 -18.79 -13.08
CA VAL A 28 0.10 -18.93 -13.02
C VAL A 28 -0.56 -18.74 -14.39
N TYR A 29 -0.07 -17.78 -15.17
CA TYR A 29 -0.67 -17.40 -16.46
C TYR A 29 0.17 -17.81 -17.67
N GLY A 30 1.35 -18.41 -17.46
CA GLY A 30 2.25 -18.85 -18.54
C GLY A 30 2.92 -17.71 -19.30
N THR A 31 2.85 -16.48 -18.81
CA THR A 31 3.42 -15.31 -19.45
C THR A 31 3.81 -14.26 -18.43
N TYR A 32 4.76 -13.40 -18.81
CA TYR A 32 4.97 -12.10 -18.17
C TYR A 32 4.29 -11.02 -19.02
N ALA A 33 3.59 -10.12 -18.40
CA ALA A 33 2.97 -8.98 -19.07
C ALA A 33 3.19 -7.70 -18.27
N ASP A 34 3.56 -6.64 -18.97
CA ASP A 34 3.58 -5.28 -18.45
C ASP A 34 2.24 -4.59 -18.74
N GLY A 35 1.79 -3.76 -17.82
CA GLY A 35 0.59 -2.96 -17.98
C GLY A 35 0.82 -1.51 -17.57
N PRO A 36 -0.16 -0.64 -17.82
CA PRO A 36 -0.10 0.73 -17.35
C PRO A 36 0.08 0.76 -15.84
N ASP A 37 1.13 1.45 -15.39
CA ASP A 37 1.34 1.70 -13.98
C ASP A 37 0.35 2.76 -13.48
N VAL A 38 -0.30 2.48 -12.37
CA VAL A 38 -1.18 3.41 -11.65
C VAL A 38 -0.69 3.46 -10.21
N PRO A 39 0.11 4.48 -9.87
CA PRO A 39 0.65 4.59 -8.52
C PRO A 39 -0.46 4.59 -7.46
N GLY A 40 -0.24 3.83 -6.40
CA GLY A 40 -1.21 3.66 -5.31
C GLY A 40 -2.26 2.56 -5.55
N ASP A 41 -2.24 1.88 -6.69
CA ASP A 41 -3.21 0.83 -6.96
C ASP A 41 -2.89 -0.49 -6.24
N THR A 42 -3.86 -1.41 -6.24
CA THR A 42 -3.67 -2.74 -5.67
C THR A 42 -2.87 -3.64 -6.61
N ALA A 43 -2.10 -4.56 -6.04
CA ALA A 43 -1.32 -5.53 -6.82
C ALA A 43 -2.21 -6.36 -7.76
N THR A 44 -3.43 -6.73 -7.31
CA THR A 44 -4.39 -7.46 -8.14
C THR A 44 -4.96 -6.61 -9.27
N ALA A 45 -5.26 -5.33 -9.05
CA ALA A 45 -5.72 -4.45 -10.11
C ALA A 45 -4.62 -4.19 -11.15
N HIS A 46 -3.36 -4.03 -10.71
CA HIS A 46 -2.21 -3.90 -11.60
C HIS A 46 -2.06 -5.14 -12.50
N VAL A 47 -2.04 -6.34 -11.92
CA VAL A 47 -1.93 -7.60 -12.68
C VAL A 47 -3.09 -7.79 -13.65
N ARG A 48 -4.32 -7.46 -13.23
CA ARG A 48 -5.47 -7.51 -14.13
C ARG A 48 -5.26 -6.63 -15.36
N ARG A 49 -4.84 -5.38 -15.18
CA ARG A 49 -4.59 -4.48 -16.32
C ARG A 49 -3.48 -4.99 -17.24
N ALA A 50 -2.40 -5.52 -16.67
CA ALA A 50 -1.30 -6.07 -17.45
C ALA A 50 -1.75 -7.26 -18.30
N LEU A 51 -2.50 -8.19 -17.72
CA LEU A 51 -3.02 -9.37 -18.43
C LEU A 51 -4.10 -9.00 -19.46
N GLN A 52 -4.98 -8.04 -19.17
CA GLN A 52 -5.94 -7.52 -20.15
C GLN A 52 -5.24 -6.88 -21.35
N ALA A 53 -4.17 -6.10 -21.10
CA ALA A 53 -3.35 -5.53 -22.17
C ALA A 53 -2.65 -6.62 -23.01
N ALA A 54 -2.34 -7.77 -22.43
CA ALA A 54 -1.80 -8.95 -23.10
C ALA A 54 -2.88 -9.81 -23.80
N GLY A 55 -4.17 -9.45 -23.69
CA GLY A 55 -5.27 -10.11 -24.39
C GLY A 55 -5.96 -11.24 -23.62
N PHE A 56 -5.73 -11.37 -22.31
CA PHE A 56 -6.43 -12.33 -21.48
C PHE A 56 -7.87 -11.87 -21.18
N GLU A 57 -8.78 -12.82 -21.13
CA GLU A 57 -10.18 -12.57 -20.77
C GLU A 57 -10.34 -12.44 -19.24
N ASP A 58 -11.29 -11.58 -18.78
CA ASP A 58 -11.53 -11.33 -17.35
C ASP A 58 -11.79 -12.59 -16.54
N ALA A 59 -12.49 -13.58 -17.08
CA ALA A 59 -12.78 -14.82 -16.39
C ALA A 59 -11.51 -15.66 -16.15
N GLU A 60 -10.58 -15.67 -17.10
CA GLU A 60 -9.30 -16.35 -17.01
C GLU A 60 -8.40 -15.67 -15.96
N ILE A 61 -8.35 -14.33 -16.01
CA ILE A 61 -7.60 -13.53 -15.01
C ILE A 61 -8.15 -13.80 -13.61
N ALA A 62 -9.46 -13.67 -13.43
CA ALA A 62 -10.11 -13.85 -12.13
C ALA A 62 -9.88 -15.25 -11.56
N ALA A 63 -9.84 -16.29 -12.39
CA ALA A 63 -9.59 -17.66 -11.95
C ALA A 63 -8.19 -17.86 -11.35
N GLY A 64 -7.18 -17.13 -11.84
CA GLY A 64 -5.79 -17.27 -11.42
C GLY A 64 -5.35 -16.30 -10.32
N LEU A 65 -6.09 -15.20 -10.06
CA LEU A 65 -5.64 -14.12 -9.15
C LEU A 65 -5.25 -14.62 -7.75
N ARG A 66 -6.01 -15.54 -7.17
CA ARG A 66 -5.68 -16.09 -5.84
C ARG A 66 -4.36 -16.85 -5.86
N ASP A 67 -4.16 -17.68 -6.87
CA ASP A 67 -2.95 -18.48 -7.01
C ASP A 67 -1.74 -17.58 -7.29
N TRP A 68 -1.94 -16.54 -8.09
CA TRP A 68 -0.92 -15.51 -8.29
C TRP A 68 -0.54 -14.79 -6.98
N CYS A 69 -1.52 -14.34 -6.19
CA CYS A 69 -1.26 -13.71 -4.90
C CYS A 69 -0.48 -14.60 -3.94
N ASN A 70 -0.80 -15.89 -3.89
CA ASN A 70 -0.12 -16.87 -3.05
C ASN A 70 1.32 -17.09 -3.55
N SER A 71 1.49 -17.39 -4.85
CA SER A 71 2.80 -17.61 -5.45
C SER A 71 3.70 -16.38 -5.31
N PHE A 72 3.18 -15.18 -5.58
CA PHE A 72 3.89 -13.92 -5.40
C PHE A 72 4.36 -13.75 -3.95
N SER A 73 3.45 -13.89 -2.98
CA SER A 73 3.77 -13.74 -1.56
C SER A 73 4.85 -14.71 -1.08
N ASP A 74 4.73 -15.98 -1.43
CA ASP A 74 5.69 -17.02 -1.04
C ASP A 74 7.07 -16.80 -1.68
N ARG A 75 7.11 -16.40 -2.95
CA ARG A 75 8.34 -16.06 -3.65
C ARG A 75 9.02 -14.85 -3.05
N TYR A 76 8.23 -13.78 -2.81
CA TYR A 76 8.74 -12.55 -2.23
C TYR A 76 9.42 -12.77 -0.89
N VAL A 77 8.73 -13.43 0.05
CA VAL A 77 9.28 -13.69 1.38
C VAL A 77 10.57 -14.52 1.31
N ARG A 78 10.62 -15.51 0.43
CA ARG A 78 11.80 -16.37 0.24
C ARG A 78 12.97 -15.60 -0.37
N LEU A 79 12.75 -14.84 -1.44
CA LEU A 79 13.78 -14.03 -2.10
C LEU A 79 14.29 -12.94 -1.16
N LEU A 80 13.40 -12.27 -0.44
CA LEU A 80 13.76 -11.23 0.51
C LEU A 80 14.67 -11.76 1.64
N ALA A 81 14.48 -13.02 2.06
CA ALA A 81 15.31 -13.61 3.11
C ALA A 81 16.81 -13.68 2.72
N GLU A 82 17.10 -13.80 1.44
CA GLU A 82 18.44 -13.91 0.87
C GLU A 82 18.98 -12.58 0.30
N SER A 83 18.14 -11.53 0.25
CA SER A 83 18.49 -10.26 -0.37
C SER A 83 19.15 -9.29 0.61
N ASP A 84 20.11 -8.51 0.10
CA ASP A 84 20.66 -7.36 0.81
C ASP A 84 19.72 -6.16 0.69
N THR A 85 19.16 -5.76 1.82
CA THR A 85 18.27 -4.62 1.94
C THR A 85 18.91 -3.43 2.64
N SER A 86 20.23 -3.41 2.76
CA SER A 86 20.97 -2.32 3.45
C SER A 86 20.77 -0.95 2.78
N HIS A 87 20.40 -0.93 1.51
CA HIS A 87 20.10 0.28 0.74
C HIS A 87 18.64 0.76 0.88
N TRP A 88 17.79 0.00 1.55
CA TRP A 88 16.39 0.38 1.73
C TRP A 88 16.26 1.63 2.60
N GLN A 89 15.36 2.50 2.21
CA GLN A 89 15.14 3.79 2.85
C GLN A 89 13.74 3.87 3.45
N LEU A 90 13.71 4.08 4.75
CA LEU A 90 12.51 4.48 5.46
C LEU A 90 12.24 5.97 5.19
N ALA A 91 10.99 6.35 5.03
CA ALA A 91 10.62 7.75 4.86
C ALA A 91 11.08 8.59 6.07
N PRO A 92 11.50 9.86 5.87
CA PRO A 92 11.92 10.72 6.97
C PRO A 92 10.85 10.80 8.06
N HIS A 93 11.28 10.66 9.31
CA HIS A 93 10.42 10.70 10.51
C HIS A 93 9.36 9.58 10.63
N ALA A 94 9.35 8.56 9.75
CA ALA A 94 8.29 7.53 9.74
C ALA A 94 8.17 6.77 11.05
N ALA A 95 9.28 6.32 11.63
CA ALA A 95 9.23 5.55 12.89
C ALA A 95 8.67 6.38 14.05
N GLU A 96 9.03 7.66 14.14
CA GLU A 96 8.54 8.58 15.15
C GLU A 96 7.06 8.90 14.93
N ALA A 97 6.69 9.28 13.72
CA ALA A 97 5.34 9.66 13.37
C ALA A 97 4.34 8.50 13.56
N VAL A 98 4.69 7.31 13.05
CA VAL A 98 3.87 6.10 13.25
C VAL A 98 3.80 5.71 14.72
N GLY A 99 4.93 5.76 15.44
CA GLY A 99 5.01 5.43 16.87
C GLY A 99 4.14 6.32 17.76
N ALA A 100 3.98 7.59 17.38
CA ALA A 100 3.16 8.57 18.10
C ALA A 100 1.64 8.34 17.92
N VAL A 101 1.21 7.56 16.91
CA VAL A 101 -0.20 7.26 16.65
C VAL A 101 -0.62 6.01 17.42
N GLU A 102 -1.53 6.15 18.37
CA GLU A 102 -1.99 5.02 19.20
C GLU A 102 -2.79 4.00 18.37
N ARG A 103 -3.75 4.46 17.56
CA ARG A 103 -4.62 3.62 16.72
C ARG A 103 -4.18 3.71 15.27
N ARG A 104 -3.43 2.72 14.81
CA ARG A 104 -2.83 2.69 13.47
C ARG A 104 -2.98 1.31 12.83
N ALA A 105 -3.03 1.29 11.49
CA ALA A 105 -2.99 0.09 10.67
C ALA A 105 -2.40 0.40 9.31
N LEU A 106 -1.98 -0.62 8.55
CA LEU A 106 -1.59 -0.49 7.16
C LEU A 106 -2.81 -0.49 6.25
N LEU A 107 -2.74 0.30 5.18
CA LEU A 107 -3.64 0.21 4.05
C LEU A 107 -2.79 0.33 2.78
N THR A 108 -2.55 -0.77 2.11
CA THR A 108 -1.60 -0.82 0.99
C THR A 108 -2.07 -1.72 -0.15
N GLY A 109 -1.66 -1.40 -1.35
CA GLY A 109 -1.84 -2.25 -2.53
C GLY A 109 -1.06 -3.56 -2.50
N ASN A 110 -0.12 -3.72 -1.57
CA ASN A 110 0.70 -4.93 -1.46
C ASN A 110 -0.07 -6.12 -0.86
N PRO A 111 0.31 -7.36 -1.20
CA PRO A 111 -0.15 -8.54 -0.44
C PRO A 111 0.27 -8.50 1.03
N PRO A 112 -0.52 -9.10 1.96
CA PRO A 112 -0.19 -9.07 3.39
C PRO A 112 1.23 -9.56 3.73
N PRO A 113 1.73 -10.71 3.23
CA PRO A 113 3.08 -11.17 3.54
C PRO A 113 4.17 -10.23 3.04
N VAL A 114 3.96 -9.58 1.89
CA VAL A 114 4.90 -8.59 1.31
C VAL A 114 4.99 -7.36 2.21
N ALA A 115 3.83 -6.78 2.56
CA ALA A 115 3.78 -5.59 3.40
C ALA A 115 4.41 -5.84 4.78
N HIS A 116 4.06 -6.95 5.43
CA HIS A 116 4.63 -7.29 6.74
C HIS A 116 6.14 -7.54 6.67
N ALA A 117 6.63 -8.26 5.66
CA ALA A 117 8.06 -8.52 5.50
C ALA A 117 8.86 -7.21 5.29
N ARG A 118 8.30 -6.26 4.53
CA ARG A 118 8.89 -4.92 4.38
C ARG A 118 8.92 -4.16 5.71
N MET A 119 7.82 -4.14 6.45
CA MET A 119 7.78 -3.47 7.76
C MET A 119 8.79 -4.08 8.74
N GLU A 120 8.93 -5.39 8.78
CA GLU A 120 9.96 -6.05 9.60
C GLU A 120 11.38 -5.62 9.20
N ARG A 121 11.70 -5.61 7.90
CA ARG A 121 13.02 -5.19 7.39
C ARG A 121 13.33 -3.72 7.67
N LEU A 122 12.30 -2.86 7.68
CA LEU A 122 12.41 -1.43 7.99
C LEU A 122 12.37 -1.12 9.50
N GLY A 123 12.22 -2.13 10.36
CA GLY A 123 12.14 -1.95 11.81
C GLY A 123 10.79 -1.41 12.31
N LEU A 124 9.75 -1.42 11.49
CA LEU A 124 8.40 -0.98 11.82
C LEU A 124 7.43 -2.13 12.16
N GLY A 125 7.84 -3.39 12.03
CA GLY A 125 6.96 -4.56 12.18
C GLY A 125 6.17 -4.57 13.49
N ALA A 126 6.83 -4.26 14.61
CA ALA A 126 6.19 -4.20 15.91
C ALA A 126 5.10 -3.10 16.04
N LEU A 127 5.10 -2.11 15.16
CA LEU A 127 4.11 -1.02 15.14
C LEU A 127 2.82 -1.40 14.41
N PHE A 128 2.85 -2.45 13.59
CA PHE A 128 1.72 -2.93 12.79
C PHE A 128 1.44 -4.41 13.07
N PRO A 129 0.72 -4.70 14.17
CA PRO A 129 0.46 -6.08 14.56
C PRO A 129 -0.35 -6.84 13.49
N PRO A 130 -0.14 -8.16 13.35
CA PRO A 130 -0.93 -8.99 12.45
C PRO A 130 -2.43 -8.92 12.72
N GLY A 131 -3.23 -9.08 11.67
CA GLY A 131 -4.70 -9.10 11.76
C GLY A 131 -5.35 -7.71 11.72
N GLN A 132 -4.57 -6.66 11.61
CA GLN A 132 -5.05 -5.30 11.34
C GLN A 132 -4.60 -4.83 9.96
N GLY A 133 -5.30 -3.83 9.41
CA GLY A 133 -5.00 -3.31 8.09
C GLY A 133 -5.73 -4.03 6.96
N ALA A 134 -5.52 -3.56 5.74
CA ALA A 134 -6.06 -4.14 4.52
C ALA A 134 -5.06 -4.08 3.37
N PHE A 135 -5.10 -5.07 2.50
CA PHE A 135 -4.01 -5.39 1.59
C PHE A 135 -4.53 -5.76 0.20
N GLY A 136 -3.76 -5.42 -0.83
CA GLY A 136 -4.19 -5.45 -2.22
C GLY A 136 -4.49 -6.81 -2.84
N CYS A 137 -4.20 -7.92 -2.16
CA CYS A 137 -4.65 -9.26 -2.56
C CYS A 137 -5.94 -9.71 -1.85
N GLU A 138 -6.49 -8.88 -0.99
CA GLU A 138 -7.73 -9.17 -0.26
C GLU A 138 -8.94 -8.54 -0.92
N ARG A 139 -8.75 -7.38 -1.53
CA ARG A 139 -9.71 -6.66 -2.36
C ARG A 139 -8.98 -6.03 -3.53
N GLU A 140 -9.63 -5.99 -4.68
CA GLU A 140 -9.08 -5.34 -5.87
C GLU A 140 -9.31 -3.83 -5.83
N SER A 141 -10.46 -3.40 -5.31
CA SER A 141 -10.78 -1.98 -5.13
C SER A 141 -10.11 -1.41 -3.89
N ARG A 142 -9.38 -0.28 -4.06
CA ARG A 142 -8.76 0.43 -2.93
C ARG A 142 -9.80 0.99 -1.95
N ILE A 143 -10.99 1.35 -2.42
CA ILE A 143 -12.11 1.80 -1.56
C ILE A 143 -12.55 0.66 -0.63
N GLU A 144 -12.69 -0.56 -1.15
CA GLU A 144 -13.04 -1.72 -0.33
C GLU A 144 -11.97 -2.07 0.71
N LEU A 145 -10.70 -1.71 0.45
CA LEU A 145 -9.63 -1.84 1.45
C LEU A 145 -9.85 -0.90 2.64
N PHE A 146 -10.37 0.32 2.43
CA PHE A 146 -10.72 1.22 3.53
C PHE A 146 -11.79 0.63 4.43
N GLU A 147 -12.83 0.04 3.86
CA GLU A 147 -13.91 -0.62 4.61
C GLU A 147 -13.34 -1.79 5.43
N LEU A 148 -12.57 -2.66 4.79
CA LEU A 148 -11.95 -3.82 5.43
C LEU A 148 -10.99 -3.42 6.56
N ALA A 149 -10.16 -2.40 6.35
CA ALA A 149 -9.20 -1.93 7.36
C ALA A 149 -9.93 -1.38 8.59
N ARG A 150 -11.02 -0.63 8.40
CA ARG A 150 -11.83 -0.07 9.47
C ARG A 150 -12.58 -1.14 10.26
N GLU A 151 -13.17 -2.12 9.57
CA GLU A 151 -13.82 -3.28 10.18
C GLU A 151 -12.84 -4.03 11.10
N ARG A 152 -11.66 -4.39 10.61
CA ARG A 152 -10.62 -5.10 11.37
C ARG A 152 -10.07 -4.30 12.55
N ALA A 153 -10.10 -2.99 12.44
CA ALA A 153 -9.67 -2.09 13.49
C ALA A 153 -10.72 -1.88 14.59
N GLY A 154 -11.87 -2.57 14.51
CA GLY A 154 -12.99 -2.46 15.45
C GLY A 154 -13.99 -1.39 15.04
N ASP A 155 -14.39 -1.41 13.78
CA ASP A 155 -15.39 -0.53 13.18
C ASP A 155 -15.09 0.97 13.36
N TRP A 156 -13.85 1.37 12.98
CA TRP A 156 -13.47 2.78 13.06
C TRP A 156 -14.43 3.63 12.22
N PRO A 157 -15.03 4.71 12.78
CA PRO A 157 -15.90 5.59 12.02
C PRO A 157 -15.13 6.25 10.87
N ALA A 158 -15.77 6.34 9.69
CA ALA A 158 -15.10 6.90 8.51
C ALA A 158 -14.67 8.36 8.74
N GLU A 159 -15.56 9.16 9.29
CA GLU A 159 -15.39 10.61 9.53
C GLU A 159 -14.22 10.95 10.49
N THR A 160 -13.77 9.99 11.31
CA THR A 160 -12.62 10.14 12.21
C THR A 160 -11.42 9.31 11.78
N THR A 161 -11.54 8.54 10.70
CA THR A 161 -10.44 7.81 10.11
C THR A 161 -9.65 8.72 9.17
N VAL A 162 -8.33 8.74 9.35
CA VAL A 162 -7.41 9.50 8.51
C VAL A 162 -6.47 8.53 7.81
N ALA A 163 -6.39 8.61 6.48
CA ALA A 163 -5.37 7.97 5.69
C ALA A 163 -4.12 8.84 5.58
N VAL A 164 -2.97 8.23 5.38
CA VAL A 164 -1.71 8.88 5.03
C VAL A 164 -1.18 8.17 3.80
N GLY A 165 -1.01 8.90 2.71
CA GLY A 165 -0.57 8.34 1.44
C GLY A 165 0.10 9.40 0.57
N ASP A 166 0.86 8.96 -0.45
CA ASP A 166 1.66 9.83 -1.31
C ASP A 166 1.09 9.99 -2.72
N THR A 167 -0.09 9.41 -3.02
CA THR A 167 -0.66 9.44 -4.36
C THR A 167 -2.04 10.12 -4.41
N PRO A 168 -2.44 10.67 -5.57
CA PRO A 168 -3.81 11.12 -5.79
C PRO A 168 -4.86 10.02 -5.61
N LEU A 169 -4.49 8.76 -5.83
CA LEU A 169 -5.38 7.62 -5.63
C LEU A 169 -5.64 7.35 -4.14
N ASP A 170 -4.66 7.57 -3.26
CA ASP A 170 -4.86 7.53 -1.80
C ASP A 170 -5.92 8.53 -1.36
N ILE A 171 -5.80 9.76 -1.88
CA ILE A 171 -6.71 10.85 -1.55
C ILE A 171 -8.13 10.55 -2.03
N SER A 172 -8.29 10.22 -3.32
CA SER A 172 -9.60 9.96 -3.90
C SER A 172 -10.28 8.75 -3.24
N SER A 173 -9.55 7.66 -3.01
CA SER A 173 -10.08 6.45 -2.37
C SER A 173 -10.47 6.69 -0.90
N ALA A 174 -9.69 7.51 -0.16
CA ALA A 174 -10.05 7.91 1.19
C ALA A 174 -11.35 8.71 1.23
N HIS A 175 -11.48 9.72 0.35
CA HIS A 175 -12.67 10.56 0.25
C HIS A 175 -13.90 9.76 -0.18
N ASP A 176 -13.76 8.86 -1.16
CA ASP A 176 -14.85 7.97 -1.61
C ASP A 176 -15.30 7.00 -0.51
N ALA A 177 -14.39 6.61 0.39
CA ALA A 177 -14.70 5.83 1.58
C ALA A 177 -15.21 6.67 2.78
N GLY A 178 -15.40 7.99 2.59
CA GLY A 178 -15.85 8.92 3.63
C GLY A 178 -14.79 9.23 4.71
N CYS A 179 -13.52 8.89 4.44
CA CYS A 179 -12.38 9.14 5.31
C CYS A 179 -11.68 10.46 4.93
N ARG A 180 -10.83 10.97 5.82
CA ARG A 180 -9.91 12.06 5.50
C ARG A 180 -8.57 11.51 5.01
N CYS A 181 -7.81 12.35 4.29
CA CYS A 181 -6.48 12.01 3.82
C CYS A 181 -5.46 13.11 4.11
N VAL A 182 -4.31 12.73 4.63
CA VAL A 182 -3.09 13.55 4.65
C VAL A 182 -2.20 13.08 3.51
N GLY A 183 -1.99 13.94 2.52
CA GLY A 183 -1.05 13.69 1.44
C GLY A 183 0.38 13.96 1.92
N VAL A 184 1.30 13.03 1.68
CA VAL A 184 2.72 13.19 2.01
C VAL A 184 3.56 13.18 0.72
N ALA A 185 4.32 14.26 0.49
CA ALA A 185 5.08 14.46 -0.76
C ALA A 185 6.47 13.78 -0.70
N THR A 186 6.53 12.54 -0.23
CA THR A 186 7.76 11.73 -0.16
C THR A 186 7.92 10.78 -1.35
N GLY A 187 6.83 10.47 -2.06
CA GLY A 187 6.83 9.65 -3.26
C GLY A 187 7.09 10.45 -4.54
N THR A 188 6.42 10.07 -5.61
CA THR A 188 6.60 10.67 -6.94
C THR A 188 5.86 12.01 -7.10
N TYR A 189 4.78 12.22 -6.34
CA TYR A 189 3.91 13.38 -6.47
C TYR A 189 4.36 14.54 -5.59
N SER A 190 4.28 15.76 -6.14
CA SER A 190 4.57 16.99 -5.40
C SER A 190 3.41 17.42 -4.49
N GLU A 191 3.67 18.33 -3.55
CA GLU A 191 2.61 18.92 -2.72
C GLU A 191 1.47 19.55 -3.56
N ALA A 192 1.79 20.09 -4.73
CA ALA A 192 0.79 20.66 -5.64
C ALA A 192 -0.12 19.59 -6.24
N ASP A 193 0.42 18.41 -6.59
CA ASP A 193 -0.34 17.28 -7.12
C ASP A 193 -1.27 16.68 -6.07
N LEU A 194 -0.88 16.76 -4.79
CA LEU A 194 -1.62 16.24 -3.64
C LEU A 194 -2.58 17.27 -3.01
N SER A 195 -2.75 18.44 -3.63
CA SER A 195 -3.52 19.59 -3.07
C SER A 195 -5.00 19.30 -2.80
N HIS A 196 -5.54 18.19 -3.27
CA HIS A 196 -6.90 17.73 -2.98
C HIS A 196 -7.03 16.99 -1.63
N ALA A 197 -5.92 16.67 -0.95
CA ALA A 197 -5.95 16.10 0.40
C ALA A 197 -6.47 17.10 1.43
N ASP A 198 -6.99 16.62 2.56
CA ASP A 198 -7.43 17.48 3.68
C ASP A 198 -6.26 18.24 4.32
N ALA A 199 -5.07 17.70 4.24
CA ALA A 199 -3.80 18.37 4.54
C ALA A 199 -2.68 17.78 3.69
N VAL A 200 -1.66 18.58 3.37
CA VAL A 200 -0.46 18.15 2.64
C VAL A 200 0.78 18.45 3.48
N ILE A 201 1.69 17.49 3.54
CA ILE A 201 2.96 17.59 4.26
C ILE A 201 4.12 17.16 3.37
N ALA A 202 5.28 17.81 3.54
CA ALA A 202 6.49 17.48 2.78
C ALA A 202 7.07 16.12 3.18
N ASP A 203 7.00 15.78 4.47
CA ASP A 203 7.40 14.50 5.05
C ASP A 203 6.60 14.20 6.34
N LEU A 204 6.79 12.99 6.90
CA LEU A 204 6.03 12.55 8.08
C LEU A 204 6.34 13.34 9.37
N GLY A 205 7.36 14.17 9.41
CA GLY A 205 7.61 15.10 10.52
C GLY A 205 6.51 16.14 10.67
N GLY A 206 5.78 16.46 9.60
CA GLY A 206 4.63 17.36 9.61
C GLY A 206 3.32 16.75 10.11
N LEU A 207 3.26 15.42 10.31
CA LEU A 207 2.01 14.70 10.55
C LEU A 207 1.25 15.19 11.79
N ALA A 208 1.93 15.39 12.90
CA ALA A 208 1.28 15.85 14.15
C ALA A 208 0.61 17.22 14.01
N ALA A 209 1.25 18.14 13.30
CA ALA A 209 0.69 19.48 13.02
C ALA A 209 -0.53 19.37 12.08
N ALA A 210 -0.44 18.55 11.02
CA ALA A 210 -1.54 18.32 10.11
C ALA A 210 -2.76 17.74 10.83
N LEU A 211 -2.58 16.74 11.69
CA LEU A 211 -3.67 16.15 12.48
C LEU A 211 -4.33 17.14 13.43
N THR A 212 -3.53 18.03 14.04
CA THR A 212 -4.07 19.09 14.90
C THR A 212 -4.96 20.05 14.11
N ALA A 213 -4.58 20.38 12.88
CA ALA A 213 -5.36 21.25 12.00
C ALA A 213 -6.66 20.58 11.50
N LEU A 214 -6.67 19.25 11.38
CA LEU A 214 -7.85 18.48 10.98
C LEU A 214 -8.84 18.21 12.13
N THR A 215 -8.41 18.43 13.39
CA THR A 215 -9.31 18.27 14.54
C THR A 215 -10.17 19.54 14.68
N PRO A 216 -11.52 19.41 14.72
CA PRO A 216 -12.42 20.56 14.86
C PRO A 216 -12.28 21.28 16.19
#